data_823593d496bd322d0ce4b4b5f62d6487
#
_entry.id   823593d496bd322d0ce4b4b5f62d6487
#
_cell.length_a   1.000
_cell.length_b   1.000
_cell.length_c   1.000
_cell.angle_alpha   90.00
_cell.angle_beta   90.00
_cell.angle_gamma   90.00
#
_symmetry.space_group_name_H-M   'P 1'
#
loop_
_entity.id
_entity.type
_entity.pdbx_description
1 polymer ?
#
loop_
_entity_poly.entity_id
_entity_poly.type
_entity_poly.pdbx_seq_one_letter_code
_entity_poly.pdbx_strand_id
1 'polypeptide(L)'
;MIVHLLDGTYELFRHFYGIRRGLGEGEPDPPMGAVAGVLHTVAQMIQEGATHIGVATDHVIESFRNDLWPGYKTSEGMEPALLAQFHPLEEGLLAMGVAVWPMVELEADDALASAAHLAAADRRVEKVSIWTPDKDLAQCVVGDRIVQVDRRSGRIRDAAGVREKFGVDPERIPDYLALVGDAADGFPGVRGIGPKTAARLIGRHGRIEDFPPEALGEERERVLLFKVLATLRDDAPLFDDVEALRWRGATPAFSAFADKIGDARLASRIRDLENLPPF
;
A
#
# COMPACT_ATOMS: atom_id res chain seq x y z
N MET A 1 -2.32 1.49 21.54
CA MET A 1 -2.65 0.46 20.52
C MET A 1 -1.80 0.63 19.27
N ILE A 2 -1.63 -0.45 18.50
CA ILE A 2 -0.94 -0.41 17.19
C ILE A 2 -1.99 -0.60 16.10
N VAL A 3 -1.94 0.26 15.07
CA VAL A 3 -2.78 0.15 13.87
C VAL A 3 -1.94 -0.45 12.75
N HIS A 4 -2.49 -1.45 12.07
CA HIS A 4 -1.87 -2.13 10.94
C HIS A 4 -2.61 -1.78 9.66
N LEU A 5 -1.95 -1.15 8.72
CA LEU A 5 -2.48 -0.76 7.42
C LEU A 5 -1.80 -1.61 6.34
N LEU A 6 -2.57 -2.41 5.65
CA LEU A 6 -2.07 -3.37 4.66
C LEU A 6 -2.39 -2.90 3.25
N ASP A 7 -1.38 -2.89 2.40
CA ASP A 7 -1.53 -2.74 0.96
C ASP A 7 -2.05 -4.06 0.37
N GLY A 8 -3.35 -4.11 0.14
CA GLY A 8 -4.04 -5.30 -0.35
C GLY A 8 -3.70 -5.62 -1.80
N THR A 9 -3.54 -4.60 -2.63
CA THR A 9 -3.16 -4.76 -4.03
C THR A 9 -1.76 -5.32 -4.15
N TYR A 10 -0.78 -4.74 -3.45
CA TYR A 10 0.59 -5.27 -3.41
C TYR A 10 0.62 -6.73 -2.91
N GLU A 11 -0.09 -7.03 -1.84
CA GLU A 11 -0.15 -8.40 -1.30
C GLU A 11 -0.78 -9.37 -2.30
N LEU A 12 -1.82 -8.96 -3.04
CA LEU A 12 -2.43 -9.76 -4.09
C LEU A 12 -1.42 -10.09 -5.20
N PHE A 13 -0.71 -9.08 -5.70
CA PHE A 13 0.37 -9.25 -6.69
C PHE A 13 1.46 -10.18 -6.16
N ARG A 14 1.90 -9.97 -4.94
CA ARG A 14 2.94 -10.77 -4.31
C ARG A 14 2.57 -12.25 -4.22
N HIS A 15 1.34 -12.54 -3.82
CA HIS A 15 0.84 -13.91 -3.74
C HIS A 15 0.66 -14.52 -5.12
N PHE A 16 0.08 -13.80 -6.06
CA PHE A 16 -0.13 -14.27 -7.44
C PHE A 16 1.19 -14.69 -8.11
N TYR A 17 2.16 -13.79 -8.18
CA TYR A 17 3.46 -14.10 -8.75
C TYR A 17 4.31 -15.03 -7.89
N GLY A 18 4.04 -15.10 -6.58
CA GLY A 18 4.65 -16.06 -5.67
C GLY A 18 4.24 -17.50 -5.99
N ILE A 19 2.94 -17.72 -6.20
CA ILE A 19 2.37 -19.02 -6.57
C ILE A 19 2.90 -19.46 -7.94
N ARG A 20 2.84 -18.60 -8.95
CA ARG A 20 3.33 -18.90 -10.31
C ARG A 20 4.76 -19.41 -10.34
N ARG A 21 5.65 -18.88 -9.50
CA ARG A 21 7.04 -19.37 -9.41
C ARG A 21 7.16 -20.80 -8.90
N GLY A 22 6.14 -21.30 -8.20
CA GLY A 22 6.08 -22.67 -7.69
C GLY A 22 5.35 -23.65 -8.58
N LEU A 23 4.66 -23.17 -9.64
CA LEU A 23 3.93 -24.03 -10.57
C LEU A 23 4.89 -24.64 -11.61
N GLY A 24 4.57 -25.85 -12.06
CA GLY A 24 5.23 -26.49 -13.19
C GLY A 24 4.87 -25.82 -14.53
N GLU A 25 5.67 -26.09 -15.56
CA GLU A 25 5.42 -25.55 -16.90
C GLU A 25 4.05 -26.04 -17.42
N GLY A 26 3.17 -25.09 -17.77
CA GLY A 26 1.82 -25.37 -18.28
C GLY A 26 0.76 -25.64 -17.19
N GLU A 27 1.10 -25.59 -15.92
CA GLU A 27 0.10 -25.66 -14.86
C GLU A 27 -0.72 -24.37 -14.79
N PRO A 28 -2.08 -24.44 -14.70
CA PRO A 28 -2.93 -23.27 -14.62
C PRO A 28 -2.80 -22.57 -13.27
N ASP A 29 -2.93 -21.25 -13.28
CA ASP A 29 -3.02 -20.46 -12.05
C ASP A 29 -4.25 -20.90 -11.22
N PRO A 30 -4.11 -21.11 -9.90
CA PRO A 30 -5.27 -21.36 -9.04
C PRO A 30 -6.21 -20.14 -9.06
N PRO A 31 -7.50 -20.29 -9.43
CA PRO A 31 -8.38 -19.15 -9.69
C PRO A 31 -8.51 -18.15 -8.54
N MET A 32 -8.35 -18.61 -7.28
CA MET A 32 -8.43 -17.78 -6.07
C MET A 32 -7.19 -17.93 -5.18
N GLY A 33 -6.07 -18.39 -5.74
CA GLY A 33 -4.87 -18.68 -4.95
C GLY A 33 -4.27 -17.44 -4.29
N ALA A 34 -4.24 -16.32 -5.01
CA ALA A 34 -3.71 -15.07 -4.47
C ALA A 34 -4.64 -14.49 -3.40
N VAL A 35 -5.95 -14.53 -3.63
CA VAL A 35 -6.97 -14.14 -2.61
C VAL A 35 -6.77 -14.94 -1.32
N ALA A 36 -6.75 -16.27 -1.40
CA ALA A 36 -6.50 -17.13 -0.25
C ALA A 36 -5.20 -16.75 0.47
N GLY A 37 -4.13 -16.49 -0.30
CA GLY A 37 -2.83 -16.07 0.24
C GLY A 37 -2.90 -14.76 1.05
N VAL A 38 -3.62 -13.76 0.56
CA VAL A 38 -3.80 -12.48 1.29
C VAL A 38 -4.63 -12.71 2.56
N LEU A 39 -5.74 -13.47 2.47
CA LEU A 39 -6.56 -13.77 3.64
C LEU A 39 -5.78 -14.55 4.71
N HIS A 40 -4.94 -15.49 4.32
CA HIS A 40 -4.01 -16.17 5.25
C HIS A 40 -2.99 -15.22 5.86
N THR A 41 -2.54 -14.20 5.09
CA THR A 41 -1.65 -13.15 5.60
C THR A 41 -2.34 -12.36 6.71
N VAL A 42 -3.58 -11.90 6.48
CA VAL A 42 -4.35 -11.15 7.48
C VAL A 42 -4.67 -12.02 8.70
N ALA A 43 -5.07 -13.28 8.50
CA ALA A 43 -5.28 -14.24 9.60
C ALA A 43 -4.01 -14.43 10.45
N GLN A 44 -2.83 -14.43 9.82
CA GLN A 44 -1.57 -14.51 10.54
C GLN A 44 -1.31 -13.24 11.35
N MET A 45 -1.57 -12.05 10.81
CA MET A 45 -1.41 -10.80 11.55
C MET A 45 -2.31 -10.76 12.79
N ILE A 46 -3.57 -11.21 12.66
CA ILE A 46 -4.49 -11.32 13.80
C ILE A 46 -3.96 -12.31 14.83
N GLN A 47 -3.49 -13.47 14.41
CA GLN A 47 -2.89 -14.48 15.28
C GLN A 47 -1.65 -13.98 16.01
N GLU A 48 -0.88 -13.08 15.40
CA GLU A 48 0.30 -12.42 15.98
C GLU A 48 -0.07 -11.23 16.89
N GLY A 49 -1.37 -10.97 17.11
CA GLY A 49 -1.86 -9.96 18.04
C GLY A 49 -2.29 -8.63 17.42
N ALA A 50 -2.38 -8.54 16.09
CA ALA A 50 -2.92 -7.35 15.45
C ALA A 50 -4.44 -7.24 15.73
N THR A 51 -4.85 -6.18 16.42
CA THR A 51 -6.25 -5.93 16.79
C THR A 51 -6.94 -4.90 15.91
N HIS A 52 -6.21 -3.96 15.35
CA HIS A 52 -6.71 -2.87 14.50
C HIS A 52 -6.06 -2.99 13.12
N ILE A 53 -6.85 -3.39 12.12
CA ILE A 53 -6.37 -3.67 10.76
C ILE A 53 -7.27 -2.98 9.75
N GLY A 54 -6.66 -2.22 8.84
CA GLY A 54 -7.32 -1.72 7.63
C GLY A 54 -6.55 -2.20 6.41
N VAL A 55 -7.28 -2.51 5.34
CA VAL A 55 -6.70 -2.96 4.06
C VAL A 55 -7.19 -2.04 2.95
N ALA A 56 -6.25 -1.43 2.22
CA ALA A 56 -6.56 -0.66 1.03
C ALA A 56 -6.38 -1.52 -0.22
N THR A 57 -7.25 -1.35 -1.20
CA THR A 57 -7.19 -2.03 -2.50
C THR A 57 -7.48 -1.04 -3.62
N ASP A 58 -6.81 -1.23 -4.77
CA ASP A 58 -7.26 -0.62 -6.00
C ASP A 58 -8.44 -1.43 -6.53
N HIS A 59 -9.65 -0.87 -6.41
CA HIS A 59 -10.84 -1.49 -7.00
C HIS A 59 -10.75 -1.50 -8.52
N VAL A 60 -10.16 -0.45 -9.06
CA VAL A 60 -9.67 -0.28 -10.43
C VAL A 60 -8.26 0.27 -10.38
N ILE A 61 -7.44 0.00 -11.40
CA ILE A 61 -6.04 0.44 -11.42
C ILE A 61 -5.90 1.92 -11.78
N GLU A 62 -6.77 2.38 -12.69
CA GLU A 62 -6.79 3.76 -13.14
C GLU A 62 -7.31 4.68 -12.03
N SER A 63 -6.69 5.86 -11.92
CA SER A 63 -7.02 6.86 -10.90
C SER A 63 -7.07 8.27 -11.51
N PHE A 64 -7.36 9.29 -10.71
CA PHE A 64 -7.29 10.69 -11.15
C PHE A 64 -5.95 11.07 -11.77
N ARG A 65 -4.87 10.33 -11.47
CA ARG A 65 -3.53 10.59 -12.03
C ARG A 65 -3.45 10.32 -13.52
N ASN A 66 -4.29 9.43 -14.06
CA ASN A 66 -4.38 9.15 -15.48
C ASN A 66 -4.90 10.36 -16.28
N ASP A 67 -5.74 11.19 -15.68
CA ASP A 67 -6.21 12.46 -16.29
C ASP A 67 -5.10 13.51 -16.35
N LEU A 68 -4.12 13.45 -15.43
CA LEU A 68 -3.02 14.40 -15.33
C LEU A 68 -1.84 14.02 -16.23
N TRP A 69 -1.57 12.71 -16.39
CA TRP A 69 -0.42 12.21 -17.13
C TRP A 69 -0.79 10.98 -17.97
N PRO A 70 -0.80 11.09 -19.33
CA PRO A 70 -1.18 9.97 -20.20
C PRO A 70 -0.28 8.73 -20.11
N GLY A 71 0.93 8.89 -19.57
CA GLY A 71 1.87 7.78 -19.35
C GLY A 71 1.73 7.11 -17.98
N TYR A 72 0.75 7.52 -17.15
CA TYR A 72 0.55 6.90 -15.84
C TYR A 72 0.08 5.44 -15.97
N LYS A 73 0.39 4.63 -14.96
CA LYS A 73 0.06 3.20 -14.96
C LYS A 73 -1.41 2.94 -15.24
N THR A 74 -1.69 1.87 -15.98
CA THR A 74 -3.04 1.40 -16.29
C THR A 74 -3.14 -0.10 -16.09
N SER A 75 -4.36 -0.63 -16.17
CA SER A 75 -4.63 -2.08 -16.18
C SER A 75 -4.24 -2.75 -17.49
N GLU A 76 -3.82 -2.00 -18.53
CA GLU A 76 -3.45 -2.54 -19.82
C GLU A 76 -2.23 -3.48 -19.69
N GLY A 77 -2.36 -4.68 -20.24
CA GLY A 77 -1.33 -5.71 -20.20
C GLY A 77 -1.25 -6.51 -18.90
N MET A 78 -2.11 -6.22 -17.91
CA MET A 78 -2.22 -7.04 -16.71
C MET A 78 -2.81 -8.42 -17.02
N GLU A 79 -2.34 -9.41 -16.28
CA GLU A 79 -2.81 -10.79 -16.40
C GLU A 79 -4.31 -10.90 -16.05
N PRO A 80 -5.16 -11.41 -16.97
CA PRO A 80 -6.60 -11.54 -16.68
C PRO A 80 -6.90 -12.37 -15.43
N ALA A 81 -6.10 -13.41 -15.15
CA ALA A 81 -6.22 -14.26 -13.97
C ALA A 81 -5.91 -13.51 -12.66
N LEU A 82 -5.10 -12.46 -12.71
CA LEU A 82 -4.84 -11.58 -11.57
C LEU A 82 -6.00 -10.58 -11.38
N LEU A 83 -6.39 -9.89 -12.46
CA LEU A 83 -7.50 -8.93 -12.44
C LEU A 83 -8.81 -9.56 -11.91
N ALA A 84 -9.06 -10.81 -12.29
CA ALA A 84 -10.24 -11.56 -11.80
C ALA A 84 -10.25 -11.79 -10.29
N GLN A 85 -9.15 -11.55 -9.58
CA GLN A 85 -9.03 -11.75 -8.14
C GLN A 85 -9.18 -10.45 -7.31
N PHE A 86 -9.25 -9.27 -7.94
CA PHE A 86 -9.36 -7.98 -7.22
C PHE A 86 -10.64 -7.90 -6.39
N HIS A 87 -11.81 -7.99 -7.03
CA HIS A 87 -13.10 -7.90 -6.33
C HIS A 87 -13.34 -9.09 -5.37
N PRO A 88 -12.97 -10.35 -5.71
CA PRO A 88 -13.00 -11.43 -4.73
C PRO A 88 -12.11 -11.21 -3.50
N LEU A 89 -10.98 -10.49 -3.62
CA LEU A 89 -10.18 -10.13 -2.46
C LEU A 89 -10.95 -9.23 -1.51
N GLU A 90 -11.58 -8.18 -2.04
CA GLU A 90 -12.41 -7.26 -1.26
C GLU A 90 -13.57 -7.98 -0.58
N GLU A 91 -14.29 -8.83 -1.33
CA GLU A 91 -15.37 -9.68 -0.80
C GLU A 91 -14.89 -10.55 0.37
N GLY A 92 -13.72 -11.19 0.20
CA GLY A 92 -13.14 -12.07 1.22
C GLY A 92 -12.70 -11.32 2.48
N LEU A 93 -12.06 -10.15 2.33
CA LEU A 93 -11.64 -9.31 3.45
C LEU A 93 -12.84 -8.75 4.23
N LEU A 94 -13.88 -8.28 3.53
CA LEU A 94 -15.13 -7.84 4.15
C LEU A 94 -15.82 -8.99 4.89
N ALA A 95 -15.89 -10.16 4.26
CA ALA A 95 -16.44 -11.36 4.90
C ALA A 95 -15.64 -11.76 6.15
N MET A 96 -14.32 -11.58 6.13
CA MET A 96 -13.42 -11.81 7.27
C MET A 96 -13.59 -10.77 8.40
N GLY A 97 -14.38 -9.73 8.19
CA GLY A 97 -14.67 -8.68 9.19
C GLY A 97 -13.55 -7.64 9.31
N VAL A 98 -12.73 -7.47 8.31
CA VAL A 98 -11.65 -6.48 8.26
C VAL A 98 -12.17 -5.20 7.61
N ALA A 99 -11.70 -4.04 8.08
CA ALA A 99 -11.96 -2.78 7.40
C ALA A 99 -11.26 -2.76 6.04
N VAL A 100 -12.02 -2.49 4.96
CA VAL A 100 -11.51 -2.49 3.58
C VAL A 100 -11.88 -1.20 2.89
N TRP A 101 -10.94 -0.62 2.15
CA TRP A 101 -11.11 0.58 1.36
C TRP A 101 -10.84 0.29 -0.11
N PRO A 102 -11.88 -0.12 -0.90
CA PRO A 102 -11.77 -0.28 -2.33
C PRO A 102 -11.74 1.09 -3.02
N MET A 103 -10.60 1.45 -3.61
CA MET A 103 -10.40 2.78 -4.17
C MET A 103 -10.75 2.79 -5.66
N VAL A 104 -11.45 3.85 -6.11
CA VAL A 104 -11.89 4.04 -7.50
C VAL A 104 -11.29 5.29 -8.11
N GLU A 105 -11.49 6.46 -7.49
CA GLU A 105 -10.90 7.73 -7.96
C GLU A 105 -9.48 7.95 -7.44
N LEU A 106 -9.22 7.47 -6.23
CA LEU A 106 -7.91 7.45 -5.57
C LEU A 106 -7.30 6.04 -5.69
N GLU A 107 -6.04 5.92 -5.31
CA GLU A 107 -5.32 4.65 -5.27
C GLU A 107 -5.28 4.07 -3.84
N ALA A 108 -4.97 2.77 -3.73
CA ALA A 108 -4.74 2.13 -2.44
C ALA A 108 -3.71 2.89 -1.58
N ASP A 109 -2.69 3.45 -2.21
CA ASP A 109 -1.64 4.23 -1.55
C ASP A 109 -2.19 5.52 -0.91
N ASP A 110 -3.13 6.21 -1.60
CA ASP A 110 -3.80 7.39 -1.05
C ASP A 110 -4.66 7.02 0.17
N ALA A 111 -5.33 5.86 0.11
CA ALA A 111 -6.08 5.35 1.27
C ALA A 111 -5.16 5.00 2.44
N LEU A 112 -4.01 4.36 2.19
CA LEU A 112 -3.03 4.05 3.23
C LEU A 112 -2.45 5.33 3.86
N ALA A 113 -2.15 6.35 3.05
CA ALA A 113 -1.68 7.65 3.53
C ALA A 113 -2.74 8.34 4.40
N SER A 114 -3.99 8.39 3.92
CA SER A 114 -5.13 8.96 4.65
C SER A 114 -5.40 8.21 5.96
N ALA A 115 -5.42 6.88 5.91
CA ALA A 115 -5.62 6.05 7.10
C ALA A 115 -4.49 6.24 8.13
N ALA A 116 -3.25 6.36 7.67
CA ALA A 116 -2.10 6.61 8.56
C ALA A 116 -2.21 7.98 9.23
N HIS A 117 -2.62 9.01 8.48
CA HIS A 117 -2.85 10.35 9.00
C HIS A 117 -3.98 10.37 10.04
N LEU A 118 -5.15 9.80 9.71
CA LEU A 118 -6.30 9.70 10.60
C LEU A 118 -5.97 8.92 11.88
N ALA A 119 -5.33 7.75 11.75
CA ALA A 119 -4.95 6.93 12.90
C ALA A 119 -3.93 7.64 13.80
N ALA A 120 -2.94 8.33 13.21
CA ALA A 120 -1.94 9.06 13.98
C ALA A 120 -2.50 10.29 14.73
N ALA A 121 -3.63 10.84 14.29
CA ALA A 121 -4.32 11.92 15.00
C ALA A 121 -4.95 11.46 16.31
N ASP A 122 -5.26 10.16 16.46
CA ASP A 122 -5.82 9.60 17.69
C ASP A 122 -4.74 9.34 18.73
N ARG A 123 -4.93 9.90 19.93
CA ARG A 123 -3.98 9.77 21.05
C ARG A 123 -3.87 8.34 21.62
N ARG A 124 -4.86 7.49 21.36
CA ARG A 124 -4.85 6.06 21.75
C ARG A 124 -3.88 5.24 20.90
N VAL A 125 -3.55 5.74 19.71
CA VAL A 125 -2.64 5.06 18.77
C VAL A 125 -1.19 5.41 19.10
N GLU A 126 -0.43 4.41 19.49
CA GLU A 126 1.01 4.53 19.79
C GLU A 126 1.85 4.41 18.52
N LYS A 127 1.42 3.53 17.62
CA LYS A 127 2.13 3.24 16.37
C LYS A 127 1.17 2.90 15.23
N VAL A 128 1.54 3.35 14.03
CA VAL A 128 0.92 2.94 12.77
C VAL A 128 1.97 2.19 11.95
N SER A 129 1.66 0.98 11.53
CA SER A 129 2.52 0.14 10.70
C SER A 129 1.89 0.00 9.31
N ILE A 130 2.51 0.60 8.29
CA ILE A 130 2.09 0.49 6.88
C ILE A 130 2.83 -0.69 6.27
N TRP A 131 2.12 -1.76 5.96
CA TRP A 131 2.67 -3.02 5.46
C TRP A 131 2.75 -3.02 3.93
N THR A 132 3.78 -2.37 3.43
CA THR A 132 4.13 -2.30 2.01
C THR A 132 5.61 -1.96 1.86
N PRO A 133 6.35 -2.50 0.88
CA PRO A 133 7.71 -2.08 0.55
C PRO A 133 7.74 -0.87 -0.38
N ASP A 134 6.55 -0.40 -0.85
CA ASP A 134 6.46 0.66 -1.85
C ASP A 134 7.14 1.94 -1.37
N LYS A 135 7.89 2.56 -2.28
CA LYS A 135 8.69 3.74 -1.97
C LYS A 135 7.85 4.98 -1.74
N ASP A 136 6.66 5.04 -2.34
CA ASP A 136 5.77 6.20 -2.28
C ASP A 136 5.23 6.39 -0.87
N LEU A 137 4.89 5.29 -0.19
CA LEU A 137 4.45 5.29 1.21
C LEU A 137 5.55 5.71 2.20
N ALA A 138 6.80 5.84 1.75
CA ALA A 138 7.87 6.39 2.60
C ALA A 138 7.62 7.87 2.98
N GLN A 139 6.81 8.61 2.20
CA GLN A 139 6.39 9.97 2.54
C GLN A 139 5.49 10.05 3.78
N CYS A 140 4.80 8.96 4.11
CA CYS A 140 3.90 8.89 5.27
C CYS A 140 4.63 8.63 6.59
N VAL A 141 5.93 8.30 6.54
CA VAL A 141 6.70 7.93 7.74
C VAL A 141 6.94 9.14 8.64
N VAL A 142 6.64 9.00 9.93
CA VAL A 142 6.83 10.06 10.94
C VAL A 142 7.58 9.49 12.14
N GLY A 143 8.85 9.87 12.30
CA GLY A 143 9.71 9.37 13.37
C GLY A 143 9.73 7.84 13.39
N ASP A 144 9.41 7.26 14.52
CA ASP A 144 9.17 5.83 14.77
C ASP A 144 7.69 5.51 15.03
N ARG A 145 6.83 6.53 14.94
CA ARG A 145 5.39 6.41 15.20
C ARG A 145 4.60 5.91 13.99
N ILE A 146 4.91 6.42 12.79
CA ILE A 146 4.38 5.87 11.54
C ILE A 146 5.55 5.26 10.80
N VAL A 147 5.51 3.95 10.57
CA VAL A 147 6.61 3.21 9.96
C VAL A 147 6.12 2.35 8.80
N GLN A 148 6.99 2.15 7.82
CA GLN A 148 6.78 1.12 6.81
C GLN A 148 7.32 -0.22 7.30
N VAL A 149 6.63 -1.30 6.92
CA VAL A 149 7.05 -2.67 7.19
C VAL A 149 7.10 -3.45 5.89
N ASP A 150 8.27 -3.89 5.50
CA ASP A 150 8.42 -4.87 4.42
C ASP A 150 8.21 -6.27 5.00
N ARG A 151 7.06 -6.85 4.71
CA ARG A 151 6.67 -8.17 5.21
C ARG A 151 7.63 -9.28 4.78
N ARG A 152 8.20 -9.18 3.58
CA ARG A 152 9.08 -10.21 3.03
C ARG A 152 10.42 -10.29 3.79
N SER A 153 11.00 -9.14 4.10
CA SER A 153 12.29 -9.05 4.80
C SER A 153 12.14 -8.88 6.31
N GLY A 154 10.94 -8.57 6.81
CA GLY A 154 10.70 -8.16 8.20
C GLY A 154 11.30 -6.79 8.53
N ARG A 155 11.79 -6.05 7.54
CA ARG A 155 12.45 -4.75 7.76
C ARG A 155 11.42 -3.68 8.10
N ILE A 156 11.61 -3.05 9.25
CA ILE A 156 10.89 -1.84 9.64
C ILE A 156 11.71 -0.63 9.18
N ARG A 157 11.04 0.33 8.54
CA ARG A 157 11.64 1.59 8.08
C ARG A 157 10.94 2.75 8.77
N ASP A 158 11.65 3.37 9.67
CA ASP A 158 11.34 4.65 10.31
C ASP A 158 11.93 5.83 9.51
N ALA A 159 11.82 7.05 10.03
CA ALA A 159 12.36 8.23 9.35
C ALA A 159 13.89 8.16 9.16
N ALA A 160 14.63 7.53 10.06
CA ALA A 160 16.06 7.32 9.88
C ALA A 160 16.34 6.33 8.74
N GLY A 161 15.57 5.25 8.65
CA GLY A 161 15.65 4.28 7.56
C GLY A 161 15.22 4.85 6.20
N VAL A 162 14.30 5.83 6.17
CA VAL A 162 13.98 6.58 4.93
C VAL A 162 15.18 7.40 4.50
N ARG A 163 15.79 8.18 5.41
CA ARG A 163 17.01 8.94 5.12
C ARG A 163 18.18 8.05 4.66
N GLU A 164 18.37 6.92 5.31
CA GLU A 164 19.40 5.95 4.90
C GLU A 164 19.19 5.44 3.47
N LYS A 165 17.93 5.12 3.11
CA LYS A 165 17.61 4.52 1.80
C LYS A 165 17.62 5.54 0.66
N PHE A 166 17.03 6.73 0.87
CA PHE A 166 16.77 7.71 -0.19
C PHE A 166 17.67 8.95 -0.11
N GLY A 167 18.32 9.20 1.03
CA GLY A 167 19.14 10.40 1.25
C GLY A 167 18.32 11.67 1.49
N VAL A 168 17.01 11.55 1.72
CA VAL A 168 16.09 12.65 1.97
C VAL A 168 15.16 12.32 3.14
N ASP A 169 14.56 13.34 3.75
CA ASP A 169 13.52 13.16 4.77
C ASP A 169 12.21 12.64 4.16
N PRO A 170 11.35 11.95 4.94
CA PRO A 170 10.07 11.41 4.47
C PRO A 170 9.23 12.42 3.67
N GLU A 171 9.07 13.62 4.18
CA GLU A 171 8.28 14.67 3.53
C GLU A 171 8.90 15.17 2.19
N ARG A 172 10.10 14.73 1.84
CA ARG A 172 10.77 15.03 0.57
C ARG A 172 10.73 13.88 -0.44
N ILE A 173 10.09 12.80 -0.10
CA ILE A 173 9.92 11.66 -1.02
C ILE A 173 9.21 12.06 -2.32
N PRO A 174 8.12 12.86 -2.31
CA PRO A 174 7.51 13.32 -3.55
C PRO A 174 8.48 14.16 -4.43
N ASP A 175 9.27 15.04 -3.81
CA ASP A 175 10.32 15.79 -4.52
C ASP A 175 11.39 14.87 -5.11
N TYR A 176 11.79 13.86 -4.36
CA TYR A 176 12.78 12.88 -4.81
C TYR A 176 12.26 12.06 -5.99
N LEU A 177 11.03 11.55 -5.92
CA LEU A 177 10.42 10.74 -6.99
C LEU A 177 10.17 11.57 -8.25
N ALA A 178 9.73 12.81 -8.11
CA ALA A 178 9.57 13.73 -9.24
C ALA A 178 10.87 13.93 -10.02
N LEU A 179 12.02 13.97 -9.33
CA LEU A 179 13.32 14.12 -9.96
C LEU A 179 13.86 12.81 -10.57
N VAL A 180 13.75 11.71 -9.83
CA VAL A 180 14.31 10.40 -10.22
C VAL A 180 13.40 9.66 -11.21
N GLY A 181 12.10 9.89 -11.12
CA GLY A 181 11.06 9.17 -11.84
C GLY A 181 10.57 7.92 -11.10
N ASP A 182 9.46 7.43 -11.59
CA ASP A 182 8.87 6.16 -11.21
C ASP A 182 8.44 5.36 -12.44
N ALA A 183 9.20 4.33 -12.76
CA ALA A 183 8.91 3.49 -13.89
C ALA A 183 7.67 2.61 -13.68
N ALA A 184 7.33 2.27 -12.43
CA ALA A 184 6.14 1.49 -12.10
C ALA A 184 4.87 2.32 -12.34
N ASP A 185 4.91 3.61 -11.98
CA ASP A 185 3.82 4.56 -12.18
C ASP A 185 3.85 5.27 -13.55
N GLY A 186 4.91 5.05 -14.34
CA GLY A 186 4.97 5.51 -15.72
C GLY A 186 5.42 6.95 -15.91
N PHE A 187 6.12 7.58 -14.95
CA PHE A 187 6.72 8.89 -15.15
C PHE A 187 8.25 8.84 -15.06
N PRO A 188 8.96 9.44 -16.05
CA PRO A 188 10.40 9.18 -16.25
C PRO A 188 11.34 10.00 -15.35
N GLY A 189 10.85 11.01 -14.61
CA GLY A 189 11.68 11.97 -13.90
C GLY A 189 12.49 12.88 -14.84
N VAL A 190 13.63 13.39 -14.34
CA VAL A 190 14.51 14.31 -15.07
C VAL A 190 15.72 13.58 -15.64
N ARG A 191 15.93 13.72 -16.95
CA ARG A 191 17.07 13.08 -17.61
C ARG A 191 18.42 13.49 -16.96
N GLY A 192 19.18 12.50 -16.53
CA GLY A 192 20.50 12.73 -15.91
C GLY A 192 20.45 12.99 -14.41
N ILE A 193 19.28 13.04 -13.79
CA ILE A 193 19.11 13.15 -12.34
C ILE A 193 18.79 11.76 -11.78
N GLY A 194 19.80 11.10 -11.25
CA GLY A 194 19.62 9.84 -10.51
C GLY A 194 19.54 10.08 -9.00
N PRO A 195 19.37 9.00 -8.21
CA PRO A 195 19.14 9.05 -6.76
C PRO A 195 20.09 9.98 -5.99
N LYS A 196 21.40 9.85 -6.20
CA LYS A 196 22.41 10.67 -5.49
C LYS A 196 22.32 12.15 -5.85
N THR A 197 22.02 12.46 -7.12
CA THR A 197 21.89 13.84 -7.60
C THR A 197 20.62 14.47 -7.05
N ALA A 198 19.51 13.75 -7.07
CA ALA A 198 18.23 14.20 -6.51
C ALA A 198 18.38 14.52 -5.01
N ALA A 199 18.91 13.58 -4.22
CA ALA A 199 19.13 13.80 -2.79
C ALA A 199 20.03 15.02 -2.50
N ARG A 200 21.10 15.23 -3.30
CA ARG A 200 21.98 16.39 -3.16
C ARG A 200 21.28 17.70 -3.50
N LEU A 201 20.44 17.71 -4.55
CA LEU A 201 19.69 18.91 -4.95
C LEU A 201 18.66 19.28 -3.87
N ILE A 202 17.91 18.30 -3.38
CA ILE A 202 16.94 18.47 -2.31
C ILE A 202 17.63 18.93 -1.01
N GLY A 203 18.75 18.31 -0.64
CA GLY A 203 19.52 18.71 0.54
C GLY A 203 20.08 20.14 0.44
N ARG A 204 20.34 20.65 -0.78
CA ARG A 204 20.85 22.01 -1.01
C ARG A 204 19.74 23.05 -1.11
N HIS A 205 18.63 22.73 -1.76
CA HIS A 205 17.62 23.71 -2.16
C HIS A 205 16.26 23.50 -1.48
N GLY A 206 16.06 22.39 -0.78
CA GLY A 206 14.77 22.07 -0.16
C GLY A 206 13.76 21.50 -1.14
N ARG A 207 12.57 22.09 -1.20
CA ARG A 207 11.47 21.67 -2.08
C ARG A 207 11.76 22.05 -3.54
N ILE A 208 11.23 21.30 -4.48
CA ILE A 208 11.39 21.58 -5.92
C ILE A 208 10.92 23.01 -6.26
N GLU A 209 9.88 23.48 -5.60
CA GLU A 209 9.35 24.84 -5.80
C GLU A 209 10.40 25.92 -5.49
N ASP A 210 11.31 25.64 -4.55
CA ASP A 210 12.34 26.55 -4.07
C ASP A 210 13.65 26.44 -4.88
N PHE A 211 13.73 25.54 -5.86
CA PHE A 211 14.92 25.38 -6.71
C PHE A 211 15.10 26.62 -7.59
N PRO A 212 16.37 27.08 -7.77
CA PRO A 212 16.65 28.15 -8.68
C PRO A 212 16.23 27.76 -10.12
N PRO A 213 15.77 28.73 -10.93
CA PRO A 213 15.24 28.45 -12.28
C PRO A 213 16.17 27.61 -13.16
N GLU A 214 17.47 27.86 -13.06
CA GLU A 214 18.51 27.19 -13.83
C GLU A 214 18.74 25.73 -13.42
N ALA A 215 18.27 25.31 -12.24
CA ALA A 215 18.47 23.95 -11.76
C ALA A 215 17.66 22.90 -12.53
N LEU A 216 16.49 23.30 -13.04
CA LEU A 216 15.58 22.43 -13.80
C LEU A 216 15.32 22.97 -15.22
N GLY A 217 15.58 24.27 -15.48
CA GLY A 217 15.36 24.89 -16.77
C GLY A 217 13.94 24.67 -17.31
N GLU A 218 13.84 24.21 -18.56
CA GLU A 218 12.58 23.95 -19.24
C GLU A 218 11.80 22.76 -18.65
N GLU A 219 12.46 21.90 -17.87
CA GLU A 219 11.84 20.72 -17.23
C GLU A 219 10.99 21.06 -16.02
N ARG A 220 11.08 22.29 -15.50
CA ARG A 220 10.49 22.69 -14.22
C ARG A 220 9.01 22.37 -14.10
N GLU A 221 8.22 22.74 -15.11
CA GLU A 221 6.75 22.53 -15.09
C GLU A 221 6.42 21.03 -15.09
N ARG A 222 7.14 20.25 -15.88
CA ARG A 222 6.98 18.80 -15.95
C ARG A 222 7.35 18.12 -14.63
N VAL A 223 8.41 18.58 -13.97
CA VAL A 223 8.84 18.04 -12.68
C VAL A 223 7.83 18.36 -11.57
N LEU A 224 7.24 19.56 -11.61
CA LEU A 224 6.17 19.91 -10.68
C LEU A 224 4.94 19.03 -10.90
N LEU A 225 4.60 18.71 -12.15
CA LEU A 225 3.54 17.75 -12.45
C LEU A 225 3.89 16.35 -11.89
N PHE A 226 5.12 15.87 -12.08
CA PHE A 226 5.55 14.58 -11.51
C PHE A 226 5.51 14.58 -9.98
N LYS A 227 5.79 15.72 -9.34
CA LYS A 227 5.59 15.85 -7.91
C LYS A 227 4.13 15.71 -7.50
N VAL A 228 3.19 16.27 -8.27
CA VAL A 228 1.75 16.06 -8.04
C VAL A 228 1.39 14.58 -8.15
N LEU A 229 1.91 13.87 -9.16
CA LEU A 229 1.67 12.42 -9.32
C LEU A 229 2.23 11.61 -8.16
N ALA A 230 3.44 11.95 -7.67
CA ALA A 230 4.11 11.26 -6.58
C ALA A 230 3.57 11.62 -5.18
N THR A 231 2.79 12.71 -5.05
CA THR A 231 2.24 13.13 -3.77
C THR A 231 0.96 12.37 -3.48
N LEU A 232 0.95 11.63 -2.39
CA LEU A 232 -0.24 10.89 -1.95
C LEU A 232 -1.26 11.85 -1.32
N ARG A 233 -2.54 11.57 -1.59
CA ARG A 233 -3.65 12.22 -0.89
C ARG A 233 -3.74 11.63 0.51
N ASP A 234 -3.93 12.48 1.50
CA ASP A 234 -4.05 12.09 2.91
C ASP A 234 -5.34 12.58 3.56
N ASP A 235 -6.31 12.97 2.71
CA ASP A 235 -7.56 13.60 3.09
C ASP A 235 -8.81 12.75 2.75
N ALA A 236 -8.65 11.46 2.36
CA ALA A 236 -9.77 10.57 2.11
C ALA A 236 -10.53 10.26 3.43
N PRO A 237 -11.87 10.42 3.47
CA PRO A 237 -12.67 10.21 4.68
C PRO A 237 -12.97 8.71 4.87
N LEU A 238 -12.01 7.96 5.44
CA LEU A 238 -12.07 6.50 5.52
C LEU A 238 -12.77 5.98 6.80
N PHE A 239 -12.62 6.68 7.90
CA PHE A 239 -13.25 6.37 9.20
C PHE A 239 -13.23 7.59 10.12
N ASP A 240 -14.20 7.64 11.04
CA ASP A 240 -14.31 8.72 12.04
C ASP A 240 -13.63 8.36 13.36
N ASP A 241 -13.55 7.07 13.70
CA ASP A 241 -12.90 6.56 14.92
C ASP A 241 -12.04 5.34 14.59
N VAL A 242 -10.85 5.28 15.16
CA VAL A 242 -9.89 4.18 15.00
C VAL A 242 -10.47 2.82 15.43
N GLU A 243 -11.47 2.78 16.30
CA GLU A 243 -12.19 1.57 16.69
C GLU A 243 -12.94 0.90 15.51
N ALA A 244 -13.18 1.62 14.41
CA ALA A 244 -13.70 1.04 13.17
C ALA A 244 -12.73 0.03 12.53
N LEU A 245 -11.44 0.12 12.85
CA LEU A 245 -10.40 -0.80 12.38
C LEU A 245 -10.27 -2.04 13.26
N ARG A 246 -10.97 -2.08 14.40
CA ARG A 246 -10.86 -3.20 15.35
C ARG A 246 -11.50 -4.45 14.77
N TRP A 247 -10.70 -5.49 14.59
CA TRP A 247 -11.22 -6.80 14.21
C TRP A 247 -12.06 -7.40 15.36
N ARG A 248 -13.31 -7.79 15.05
CA ARG A 248 -14.28 -8.32 16.01
C ARG A 248 -14.74 -9.74 15.65
N GLY A 249 -14.02 -10.41 14.77
CA GLY A 249 -14.38 -11.70 14.21
C GLY A 249 -14.94 -11.59 12.79
N ALA A 250 -15.05 -12.73 12.13
CA ALA A 250 -15.59 -12.80 10.79
C ALA A 250 -17.11 -12.58 10.76
N THR A 251 -17.62 -12.13 9.62
CA THR A 251 -19.06 -12.04 9.41
C THR A 251 -19.66 -13.43 9.11
N PRO A 252 -20.98 -13.60 9.23
CA PRO A 252 -21.64 -14.87 8.86
C PRO A 252 -21.40 -15.31 7.40
N ALA A 253 -21.03 -14.37 6.51
CA ALA A 253 -20.74 -14.66 5.11
C ALA A 253 -19.39 -15.39 4.90
N PHE A 254 -18.49 -15.37 5.88
CA PHE A 254 -17.12 -15.87 5.70
C PHE A 254 -17.07 -17.38 5.42
N SER A 255 -17.90 -18.17 6.07
CA SER A 255 -17.93 -19.62 5.82
C SER A 255 -18.27 -19.94 4.37
N ALA A 256 -19.31 -19.30 3.83
CA ALA A 256 -19.69 -19.47 2.43
C ALA A 256 -18.61 -18.97 1.46
N PHE A 257 -17.92 -17.89 1.81
CA PHE A 257 -16.80 -17.39 1.01
C PHE A 257 -15.62 -18.38 1.01
N ALA A 258 -15.24 -18.90 2.17
CA ALA A 258 -14.17 -19.88 2.29
C ALA A 258 -14.47 -21.18 1.50
N ASP A 259 -15.73 -21.61 1.51
CA ASP A 259 -16.19 -22.74 0.69
C ASP A 259 -16.10 -22.41 -0.82
N LYS A 260 -16.49 -21.19 -1.22
CA LYS A 260 -16.41 -20.70 -2.61
C LYS A 260 -14.98 -20.73 -3.15
N ILE A 261 -13.98 -20.36 -2.33
CA ILE A 261 -12.57 -20.41 -2.73
C ILE A 261 -11.90 -21.77 -2.46
N GLY A 262 -12.61 -22.74 -1.87
CA GLY A 262 -12.12 -24.08 -1.58
C GLY A 262 -11.08 -24.15 -0.46
N ASP A 263 -11.08 -23.20 0.49
CA ASP A 263 -10.08 -23.13 1.57
C ASP A 263 -10.67 -23.43 2.96
N ALA A 264 -10.91 -24.71 3.23
CA ALA A 264 -11.40 -25.17 4.53
C ALA A 264 -10.42 -24.89 5.68
N ARG A 265 -9.10 -24.77 5.39
CA ARG A 265 -8.08 -24.46 6.42
C ARG A 265 -8.22 -23.03 6.90
N LEU A 266 -8.48 -22.11 5.98
CA LEU A 266 -8.71 -20.70 6.31
C LEU A 266 -9.97 -20.59 7.19
N ALA A 267 -11.06 -21.27 6.83
CA ALA A 267 -12.28 -21.28 7.63
C ALA A 267 -12.06 -21.81 9.06
N SER A 268 -11.26 -22.88 9.20
CA SER A 268 -10.91 -23.40 10.54
C SER A 268 -10.07 -22.39 11.32
N ARG A 269 -9.05 -21.81 10.67
CA ARG A 269 -8.14 -20.84 11.31
C ARG A 269 -8.87 -19.62 11.86
N ILE A 270 -9.83 -19.08 11.10
CA ILE A 270 -10.60 -17.91 11.55
C ILE A 270 -11.49 -18.27 12.76
N ARG A 271 -12.17 -19.43 12.74
CA ARG A 271 -12.92 -19.89 13.93
C ARG A 271 -12.04 -20.03 15.17
N ASP A 272 -10.82 -20.53 15.00
CA ASP A 272 -9.87 -20.68 16.12
C ASP A 272 -9.47 -19.31 16.67
N LEU A 273 -9.26 -18.30 15.80
CA LEU A 273 -8.93 -16.93 16.19
C LEU A 273 -10.08 -16.23 16.95
N GLU A 274 -11.33 -16.47 16.56
CA GLU A 274 -12.53 -15.94 17.24
C GLU A 274 -12.68 -16.48 18.67
N ASN A 275 -12.14 -17.65 18.94
CA ASN A 275 -12.17 -18.30 20.26
C ASN A 275 -10.97 -17.93 21.15
N LEU A 276 -10.01 -17.14 20.66
CA LEU A 276 -8.90 -16.66 21.49
C LEU A 276 -9.43 -15.64 22.53
N PRO A 277 -8.86 -15.63 23.75
CA PRO A 277 -9.18 -14.57 24.70
C PRO A 277 -8.81 -13.21 24.07
N PRO A 278 -9.57 -12.15 24.36
CA PRO A 278 -9.27 -10.81 23.87
C PRO A 278 -7.88 -10.37 24.34
N PHE A 279 -7.09 -9.86 23.39
CA PHE A 279 -5.75 -9.30 23.64
C PHE A 279 -5.83 -7.99 24.41
#